data_4e7c83fa7c6053cfcbda3296efed1259
#
_entry.id   4e7c83fa7c6053cfcbda3296efed1259
#
_cell.length_a   1.000
_cell.length_b   1.000
_cell.length_c   1.000
_cell.angle_alpha   90.00
_cell.angle_beta   90.00
_cell.angle_gamma   90.00
#
_symmetry.space_group_name_H-M   'P 1'
#
loop_
_entity.id
_entity.type
_entity.pdbx_description
1 polymer ?
#
loop_
_entity_poly.entity_id
_entity_poly.type
_entity_poly.pdbx_seq_one_letter_code
_entity_poly.pdbx_strand_id
1 'polypeptide(L)'
;MSTANTPDTHTLEKELLEFLEGRTGTAWDADTDLFDAGGLSSLFAMQVVVHLEKTYAIAVRGADLRLDNFRTVRRMAELVARLQAPVGGQRG
;
A
#
# COMPACT_ATOMS: atom_id res chain seq x y z
N MET A 1 -8.93 23.93 2.62
CA MET A 1 -8.76 23.42 2.77
C MET A 1 -8.41 22.49 2.95
N SER A 2 -8.50 22.08 3.00
CA SER A 2 -8.27 21.31 3.19
C SER A 2 -7.82 20.60 3.46
N THR A 3 -7.60 20.45 3.68
CA THR A 3 -7.14 19.84 3.85
C THR A 3 -7.01 18.67 4.03
N ALA A 4 -6.91 18.35 3.60
CA ALA A 4 -7.09 17.00 3.71
C ALA A 4 -5.96 16.33 4.33
N ASN A 5 -6.16 15.76 5.42
CA ASN A 5 -5.12 15.04 6.09
C ASN A 5 -5.07 13.62 5.62
N THR A 6 -6.10 13.14 4.98
CA THR A 6 -6.12 11.78 4.45
C THR A 6 -5.64 11.82 3.02
N PRO A 7 -4.55 11.16 2.70
CA PRO A 7 -4.11 11.12 1.30
C PRO A 7 -5.13 10.38 0.47
N ASP A 8 -5.34 10.80 -0.74
CA ASP A 8 -6.23 10.05 -1.60
C ASP A 8 -5.49 8.85 -2.17
N THR A 9 -6.24 7.89 -2.67
CA THR A 9 -5.63 6.67 -3.15
C THR A 9 -4.79 6.91 -4.40
N HIS A 10 -5.11 7.94 -5.17
CA HIS A 10 -4.32 8.25 -6.36
C HIS A 10 -2.89 8.65 -5.97
N THR A 11 -2.76 9.49 -4.97
CA THR A 11 -1.44 9.90 -4.48
C THR A 11 -0.69 8.70 -3.92
N LEU A 12 -1.39 7.84 -3.16
CA LEU A 12 -0.78 6.65 -2.60
C LEU A 12 -0.32 5.71 -3.70
N GLU A 13 -1.12 5.53 -4.74
CA GLU A 13 -0.72 4.68 -5.87
C GLU A 13 0.55 5.19 -6.51
N LYS A 14 0.63 6.50 -6.72
CA LYS A 14 1.80 7.08 -7.34
C LYS A 14 3.05 6.85 -6.49
N GLU A 15 2.94 7.07 -5.19
CA GLU A 15 4.07 6.88 -4.29
C GLU A 15 4.51 5.42 -4.26
N LEU A 16 3.54 4.49 -4.25
CA LEU A 16 3.86 3.08 -4.21
C LEU A 16 4.49 2.61 -5.52
N LEU A 17 4.01 3.13 -6.65
CA LEU A 17 4.61 2.81 -7.93
C LEU A 17 6.06 3.28 -7.99
N GLU A 18 6.33 4.48 -7.47
CA GLU A 18 7.70 4.99 -7.43
C GLU A 18 8.58 4.14 -6.54
N PHE A 19 8.06 3.72 -5.39
CA PHE A 19 8.81 2.87 -4.49
C PHE A 19 9.16 1.54 -5.17
N LEU A 20 8.17 0.91 -5.81
CA LEU A 20 8.41 -0.37 -6.46
C LEU A 20 9.37 -0.24 -7.62
N GLU A 21 9.24 0.82 -8.39
CA GLU A 21 10.15 1.03 -9.51
C GLU A 21 11.59 1.19 -9.02
N GLY A 22 11.76 1.91 -7.92
CA GLY A 22 13.09 2.09 -7.35
C GLY A 22 13.70 0.80 -6.84
N ARG A 23 12.85 -0.16 -6.43
CA ARG A 23 13.35 -1.42 -5.88
C ARG A 23 13.54 -2.48 -6.94
N THR A 24 12.75 -2.45 -8.00
CA THR A 24 12.77 -3.52 -9.00
C THR A 24 13.42 -3.09 -10.30
N GLY A 25 13.54 -1.79 -10.54
CA GLY A 25 14.05 -1.29 -11.81
C GLY A 25 13.04 -1.36 -12.94
N THR A 26 11.78 -1.65 -12.62
CA THR A 26 10.74 -1.81 -13.61
C THR A 26 9.59 -0.87 -13.29
N ALA A 27 9.03 -0.24 -14.32
CA ALA A 27 7.85 0.58 -14.14
C ALA A 27 6.62 -0.31 -14.11
N TRP A 28 5.80 -0.15 -13.08
CA TRP A 28 4.62 -0.97 -12.88
C TRP A 28 3.36 -0.15 -13.05
N ASP A 29 2.26 -0.85 -13.29
CA ASP A 29 0.96 -0.22 -13.39
C ASP A 29 0.17 -0.55 -12.14
N ALA A 30 -0.76 0.33 -11.77
CA ALA A 30 -1.50 0.16 -10.51
C ALA A 30 -2.35 -1.10 -10.48
N ASP A 31 -2.75 -1.59 -11.63
CA ASP A 31 -3.61 -2.77 -11.71
C ASP A 31 -2.88 -4.05 -12.08
N THR A 32 -1.57 -4.00 -12.24
CA THR A 32 -0.79 -5.19 -12.56
C THR A 32 -0.72 -6.10 -11.36
N ASP A 33 -0.96 -7.40 -11.59
CA ASP A 33 -0.77 -8.41 -10.54
C ASP A 33 0.72 -8.62 -10.37
N LEU A 34 1.25 -8.08 -9.28
CA LEU A 34 2.70 -8.06 -9.05
C LEU A 34 3.27 -9.45 -8.80
N PHE A 35 2.51 -10.33 -8.17
CA PHE A 35 2.97 -11.69 -7.94
C PHE A 35 3.08 -12.45 -9.26
N ASP A 36 2.04 -12.33 -10.09
CA ASP A 36 2.00 -13.00 -11.37
C ASP A 36 3.08 -12.46 -12.30
N ALA A 37 3.31 -11.18 -12.26
CA ALA A 37 4.29 -10.54 -13.14
C ALA A 37 5.73 -10.68 -12.63
N GLY A 38 5.91 -11.28 -11.46
CA GLY A 38 7.24 -11.48 -10.91
C GLY A 38 7.86 -10.28 -10.22
N GLY A 39 7.08 -9.24 -10.00
CA GLY A 39 7.58 -8.04 -9.33
C GLY A 39 7.56 -8.13 -7.81
N LEU A 40 6.87 -9.12 -7.26
CA LEU A 40 6.71 -9.22 -5.83
C LEU A 40 6.79 -10.67 -5.41
N SER A 41 7.84 -11.03 -4.72
CA SER A 41 7.96 -12.35 -4.10
C SER A 41 7.40 -12.27 -2.69
N SER A 42 7.23 -13.41 -2.06
CA SER A 42 6.76 -13.44 -0.66
C SER A 42 7.69 -12.69 0.26
N LEU A 43 8.99 -12.85 0.06
CA LEU A 43 9.96 -12.14 0.89
C LEU A 43 9.87 -10.64 0.66
N PHE A 44 9.82 -10.21 -0.60
CA PHE A 44 9.71 -8.79 -0.90
C PHE A 44 8.39 -8.22 -0.40
N ALA A 45 7.32 -9.03 -0.44
CA ALA A 45 6.03 -8.58 0.08
C ALA A 45 6.13 -8.21 1.56
N MET A 46 6.88 -8.99 2.33
CA MET A 46 7.08 -8.66 3.74
C MET A 46 7.84 -7.35 3.90
N GLN A 47 8.81 -7.09 3.04
CA GLN A 47 9.52 -5.82 3.06
C GLN A 47 8.61 -4.66 2.70
N VAL A 48 7.69 -4.88 1.77
CA VAL A 48 6.70 -3.87 1.42
C VAL A 48 5.80 -3.56 2.61
N VAL A 49 5.37 -4.60 3.33
CA VAL A 49 4.56 -4.39 4.54
C VAL A 49 5.28 -3.48 5.52
N VAL A 50 6.55 -3.76 5.79
CA VAL A 50 7.33 -2.95 6.70
C VAL A 50 7.45 -1.52 6.19
N HIS A 51 7.66 -1.36 4.89
CA HIS A 51 7.74 -0.04 4.28
C HIS A 51 6.45 0.75 4.48
N LEU A 52 5.31 0.09 4.25
CA LEU A 52 4.02 0.75 4.42
C LEU A 52 3.78 1.16 5.87
N GLU A 53 4.13 0.28 6.80
CA GLU A 53 3.93 0.59 8.21
C GLU A 53 4.75 1.79 8.65
N LYS A 54 5.99 1.86 8.19
CA LYS A 54 6.84 2.96 8.58
C LYS A 54 6.51 4.24 7.85
N THR A 55 6.25 4.15 6.55
CA THR A 55 6.04 5.34 5.73
C THR A 55 4.72 6.01 6.06
N TYR A 56 3.70 5.21 6.32
CA TYR A 56 2.34 5.74 6.50
C TYR A 56 1.84 5.63 7.94
N ALA A 57 2.69 5.18 8.84
CA ALA A 57 2.37 5.08 10.28
C ALA A 57 1.12 4.24 10.52
N ILE A 58 1.06 3.09 9.87
CA ILE A 58 -0.06 2.16 10.02
C ILE A 58 0.43 0.84 10.57
N ALA A 59 -0.50 0.00 11.00
CA ALA A 59 -0.19 -1.36 11.41
C ALA A 59 -1.00 -2.31 10.56
N VAL A 60 -0.32 -3.25 9.89
CA VAL A 60 -0.97 -4.24 9.05
C VAL A 60 -0.97 -5.55 9.80
N ARG A 61 -2.12 -6.00 10.24
CA ARG A 61 -2.22 -7.19 11.07
C ARG A 61 -3.48 -7.96 10.79
N GLY A 62 -3.48 -9.21 11.21
CA GLY A 62 -4.66 -10.05 11.17
C GLY A 62 -5.15 -10.22 9.75
N ALA A 63 -6.41 -9.94 9.54
CA ALA A 63 -7.02 -10.16 8.23
C ALA A 63 -6.46 -9.23 7.16
N ASP A 64 -5.82 -8.14 7.57
CA ASP A 64 -5.22 -7.22 6.59
C ASP A 64 -3.91 -7.74 6.03
N LEU A 65 -3.26 -8.66 6.74
CA LEU A 65 -1.99 -9.21 6.29
C LEU A 65 -2.26 -10.41 5.40
N ARG A 66 -2.75 -10.13 4.21
CA ARG A 66 -3.12 -11.14 3.22
C ARG A 66 -2.49 -10.78 1.89
N LEU A 67 -2.09 -11.79 1.15
CA LEU A 67 -1.46 -11.56 -0.15
C LEU A 67 -2.34 -10.76 -1.09
N ASP A 68 -3.65 -10.99 -1.05
CA ASP A 68 -4.55 -10.26 -1.93
C ASP A 68 -4.49 -8.76 -1.74
N ASN A 69 -4.16 -8.29 -0.54
CA ASN A 69 -4.05 -6.86 -0.28
C ASN A 69 -2.80 -6.26 -0.90
N PHE A 70 -1.86 -7.09 -1.30
CA PHE A 70 -0.59 -6.63 -1.86
C PHE A 70 -0.39 -7.05 -3.30
N ARG A 71 -1.41 -7.62 -3.91
CA ARG A 71 -1.31 -8.14 -5.26
C ARG A 71 -1.17 -7.05 -6.31
N THR A 72 -1.82 -5.91 -6.09
CA THR A 72 -1.69 -4.76 -6.98
C THR A 72 -1.42 -3.52 -6.17
N VAL A 73 -0.84 -2.51 -6.82
CA VAL A 73 -0.62 -1.23 -6.15
C VAL A 73 -1.94 -0.60 -5.75
N ARG A 74 -2.97 -0.77 -6.57
CA ARG A 74 -4.29 -0.23 -6.24
C ARG A 74 -4.80 -0.82 -4.92
N ARG A 75 -4.64 -2.12 -4.73
CA ARG A 75 -5.06 -2.77 -3.50
C ARG A 75 -4.25 -2.28 -2.30
N MET A 76 -2.94 -2.11 -2.49
CA MET A 76 -2.10 -1.58 -1.42
C MET A 76 -2.53 -0.18 -1.02
N ALA A 77 -2.83 0.66 -2.01
CA ALA A 77 -3.24 2.03 -1.73
C ALA A 77 -4.57 2.06 -0.98
N GLU A 78 -5.49 1.19 -1.36
CA GLU A 78 -6.76 1.09 -0.65
C GLU A 78 -6.57 0.64 0.79
N LEU A 79 -5.67 -0.31 1.00
CA LEU A 79 -5.36 -0.79 2.35
C LEU A 79 -4.79 0.34 3.19
N VAL A 80 -3.82 1.07 2.66
CA VAL A 80 -3.20 2.16 3.40
C VAL A 80 -4.23 3.23 3.73
N ALA A 81 -5.06 3.61 2.77
CA ALA A 81 -6.07 4.64 2.99
C ALA A 81 -7.06 4.20 4.07
N ARG A 82 -7.45 2.94 4.05
CA ARG A 82 -8.39 2.41 5.04
C ARG A 82 -7.78 2.41 6.44
N LEU A 83 -6.52 2.03 6.54
CA LEU A 83 -5.85 1.97 7.85
C LEU A 83 -5.48 3.35 8.37
N GLN A 84 -5.32 4.33 7.49
CA GLN A 84 -5.05 5.70 7.91
C GLN A 84 -6.32 6.46 8.23
N ALA A 85 -7.47 5.99 7.78
CA ALA A 85 -8.71 6.71 7.99
C ALA A 85 -8.95 6.88 9.48
N PRO A 86 -9.39 8.06 9.90
CA PRO A 86 -9.64 8.27 11.32
C PRO A 86 -10.79 7.41 11.75
N VAL A 87 -10.45 6.47 12.58
CA VAL A 87 -11.42 5.62 13.10
C VAL A 87 -12.03 6.19 14.28
N GLY A 88 -11.27 7.04 14.89
CA GLY A 88 -11.66 7.60 16.11
C GLY A 88 -12.99 8.15 16.10
N GLY A 89 -13.35 8.53 15.00
CA GLY A 89 -14.67 8.97 14.94
C GLY A 89 -15.53 7.93 15.49
N GLN A 90 -15.15 6.81 15.51
CA GLN A 90 -15.90 5.89 16.04
C GLN A 90 -15.47 5.44 17.23
N ARG A 91 -15.05 5.50 17.61
CA ARG A 91 -14.72 5.18 18.61
C ARG A 91 -14.79 5.47 19.35
N GLY A 92 -14.98 5.74 19.03
CA GLY A 92 -14.98 6.27 20.00
C GLY A 92 -15.01 6.01 20.32
#